data_c646020cd190dd7338503d44ac05cb52
#
_entry.id   c646020cd190dd7338503d44ac05cb52
#
_cell.length_a   1.000
_cell.length_b   1.000
_cell.length_c   1.000
_cell.angle_alpha   90.00
_cell.angle_beta   90.00
_cell.angle_gamma   90.00
#
_symmetry.space_group_name_H-M   'P 1'
#
loop_
_entity.id
_entity.type
_entity.pdbx_description
1 polymer ?
#
loop_
_entity_poly.entity_id
_entity_poly.type
_entity_poly.pdbx_seq_one_letter_code
_entity_poly.pdbx_strand_id
1 'polypeptide(L)'
;LDGGARLGPTLSAYRERYFDPDQRSRTQIFSYKAKDGAESAVLGAISDICISMKAEDYLQLPDFIQHEIPVMLDPKAKKAYDQFERDLLLEVDEDIITAGTAGVLVGKLLQFCNGAVYGNDGKVVPVHDCKLEAYTELLEQLNGEHCLTFYGYQHDKDRILERLEKYNRGRADKLRVRVYKGVEDEDAWNAGEVDVLLVHPASCAYGLNLQAGGRHVVWYGLNWSFELNDQGNCRLYRQGSPYEKVFVHYLIVQGCEDEDVMATIRDRADTHEAVMRALKARIRKVKESVA
;
A
#
# COMPACT_ATOMS: atom_id res chain seq x y z
N LEU A 1 -18.10 12.38 22.82
CA LEU A 1 -17.63 13.76 22.98
C LEU A 1 -18.62 14.63 23.75
N ASP A 2 -19.93 14.57 23.47
CA ASP A 2 -20.98 15.43 24.04
C ASP A 2 -22.22 14.65 24.52
N GLY A 3 -22.10 13.36 24.82
CA GLY A 3 -23.20 12.52 25.25
C GLY A 3 -24.26 12.26 24.18
N GLY A 4 -23.96 12.51 22.91
CA GLY A 4 -24.86 12.31 21.78
C GLY A 4 -25.81 13.48 21.51
N ALA A 5 -25.55 14.64 22.10
CA ALA A 5 -26.42 15.82 21.92
C ALA A 5 -26.47 16.30 20.46
N ARG A 6 -25.35 16.24 19.72
CA ARG A 6 -25.26 16.75 18.33
C ARG A 6 -25.59 15.70 17.29
N LEU A 7 -24.97 14.54 17.37
CA LEU A 7 -25.01 13.50 16.33
C LEU A 7 -26.02 12.39 16.62
N GLY A 8 -26.56 12.33 17.82
CA GLY A 8 -27.51 11.32 18.26
C GLY A 8 -26.97 10.49 19.43
N PRO A 9 -27.87 10.00 20.33
CA PRO A 9 -27.48 9.32 21.57
C PRO A 9 -26.93 7.90 21.34
N THR A 10 -27.19 7.30 20.19
CA THR A 10 -26.75 5.94 19.83
C THR A 10 -26.24 5.87 18.40
N LEU A 11 -25.43 4.85 18.09
CA LEU A 11 -24.97 4.58 16.75
C LEU A 11 -26.14 4.33 15.78
N SER A 12 -27.23 3.72 16.24
CA SER A 12 -28.42 3.50 15.41
C SER A 12 -29.10 4.81 15.04
N ALA A 13 -29.28 5.72 16.00
CA ALA A 13 -29.85 7.05 15.76
C ALA A 13 -28.96 7.88 14.81
N TYR A 14 -27.62 7.80 14.97
CA TYR A 14 -26.67 8.43 14.07
C TYR A 14 -26.80 7.90 12.64
N ARG A 15 -26.84 6.57 12.47
CA ARG A 15 -26.98 5.93 11.16
C ARG A 15 -28.33 6.27 10.50
N GLU A 16 -29.41 6.21 11.23
CA GLU A 16 -30.75 6.57 10.71
C GLU A 16 -30.83 8.01 10.23
N ARG A 17 -30.15 8.92 10.92
CA ARG A 17 -30.15 10.35 10.59
C ARG A 17 -29.32 10.69 9.35
N TYR A 18 -28.14 10.08 9.21
CA TYR A 18 -27.15 10.49 8.23
C TYR A 18 -26.85 9.47 7.13
N PHE A 19 -27.37 8.23 7.25
CA PHE A 19 -27.05 7.16 6.31
C PHE A 19 -28.30 6.42 5.88
N ASP A 20 -28.27 5.87 4.66
CA ASP A 20 -29.23 4.91 4.16
C ASP A 20 -28.61 3.50 4.15
N PRO A 21 -29.39 2.44 4.39
CA PRO A 21 -28.94 1.08 4.19
C PRO A 21 -28.62 0.84 2.70
N ASP A 22 -27.39 0.36 2.42
CA ASP A 22 -26.92 0.09 1.07
C ASP A 22 -27.03 -1.40 0.73
N GLN A 23 -26.24 -2.24 1.39
CA GLN A 23 -26.34 -3.70 1.22
C GLN A 23 -27.07 -4.30 2.42
N ARG A 24 -28.17 -5.00 2.15
CA ARG A 24 -28.98 -5.64 3.20
C ARG A 24 -29.52 -6.99 2.78
N SER A 25 -29.62 -7.92 3.73
CA SER A 25 -30.46 -9.09 3.66
C SER A 25 -31.85 -8.82 4.28
N ARG A 26 -32.71 -9.83 4.30
CA ARG A 26 -34.02 -9.74 4.94
C ARG A 26 -33.95 -9.41 6.45
N THR A 27 -32.83 -9.73 7.10
CA THR A 27 -32.64 -9.63 8.55
C THR A 27 -31.45 -8.79 8.98
N GLN A 28 -30.54 -8.40 8.09
CA GLN A 28 -29.29 -7.73 8.45
C GLN A 28 -28.86 -6.71 7.38
N ILE A 29 -28.36 -5.55 7.86
CA ILE A 29 -27.74 -4.52 7.02
C ILE A 29 -26.21 -4.73 7.08
N PHE A 30 -25.58 -4.89 5.93
CA PHE A 30 -24.13 -5.13 5.82
C PHE A 30 -23.35 -3.84 5.60
N SER A 31 -23.92 -2.87 4.86
CA SER A 31 -23.29 -1.59 4.59
C SER A 31 -24.30 -0.43 4.62
N TYR A 32 -23.76 0.78 4.79
CA TYR A 32 -24.53 2.02 4.81
C TYR A 32 -23.89 3.01 3.85
N LYS A 33 -24.71 3.76 3.12
CA LYS A 33 -24.30 4.88 2.27
C LYS A 33 -24.71 6.19 2.94
N ALA A 34 -23.82 7.20 2.90
CA ALA A 34 -24.15 8.53 3.39
C ALA A 34 -25.30 9.14 2.56
N LYS A 35 -26.25 9.78 3.23
CA LYS A 35 -27.32 10.57 2.59
C LYS A 35 -26.72 11.81 1.93
N ASP A 36 -27.40 12.34 0.94
CA ASP A 36 -26.99 13.59 0.31
C ASP A 36 -26.91 14.72 1.36
N GLY A 37 -25.75 15.40 1.40
CA GLY A 37 -25.49 16.46 2.38
C GLY A 37 -25.20 16.00 3.80
N ALA A 38 -25.14 14.69 4.08
CA ALA A 38 -24.86 14.14 5.43
C ALA A 38 -23.50 14.60 5.96
N GLU A 39 -22.47 14.61 5.13
CA GLU A 39 -21.13 15.08 5.51
C GLU A 39 -21.16 16.53 6.00
N SER A 40 -21.73 17.44 5.20
CA SER A 40 -21.86 18.86 5.57
C SER A 40 -22.69 19.05 6.84
N ALA A 41 -23.76 18.24 7.02
CA ALA A 41 -24.60 18.31 8.21
C ALA A 41 -23.87 17.81 9.46
N VAL A 42 -23.07 16.73 9.36
CA VAL A 42 -22.25 16.23 10.46
C VAL A 42 -21.16 17.24 10.82
N LEU A 43 -20.40 17.73 9.83
CA LEU A 43 -19.34 18.72 10.05
C LEU A 43 -19.90 20.02 10.67
N GLY A 44 -21.07 20.50 10.18
CA GLY A 44 -21.73 21.66 10.77
C GLY A 44 -22.16 21.43 12.22
N ALA A 45 -22.67 20.24 12.55
CA ALA A 45 -23.10 19.91 13.91
C ALA A 45 -21.97 19.82 14.94
N ILE A 46 -20.72 19.58 14.52
CA ILE A 46 -19.54 19.43 15.40
C ILE A 46 -18.54 20.60 15.26
N SER A 47 -18.81 21.58 14.42
CA SER A 47 -17.86 22.66 14.08
C SER A 47 -17.43 23.52 15.28
N ASP A 48 -18.26 23.57 16.33
CA ASP A 48 -17.99 24.33 17.55
C ASP A 48 -17.09 23.57 18.56
N ILE A 49 -16.95 22.24 18.40
CA ILE A 49 -16.15 21.36 19.28
C ILE A 49 -15.04 20.62 18.56
N CYS A 50 -15.02 20.65 17.24
CA CYS A 50 -14.02 20.01 16.40
C CYS A 50 -13.40 21.02 15.46
N ILE A 51 -12.09 21.06 15.43
CA ILE A 51 -11.32 21.81 14.43
C ILE A 51 -10.70 20.80 13.48
N SER A 52 -11.00 20.93 12.19
CA SER A 52 -10.27 20.20 11.15
C SER A 52 -9.05 21.03 10.76
N MET A 53 -7.85 20.51 10.97
CA MET A 53 -6.61 21.18 10.62
C MET A 53 -5.86 20.31 9.62
N LYS A 54 -5.44 20.89 8.51
CA LYS A 54 -4.46 20.23 7.64
C LYS A 54 -3.08 20.44 8.22
N ALA A 55 -2.28 19.37 8.30
CA ALA A 55 -0.93 19.43 8.83
C ALA A 55 -0.07 20.48 8.09
N GLU A 56 -0.26 20.60 6.78
CA GLU A 56 0.43 21.54 5.89
C GLU A 56 0.21 23.02 6.26
N ASP A 57 -0.94 23.37 6.86
CA ASP A 57 -1.29 24.75 7.21
C ASP A 57 -0.64 25.21 8.53
N TYR A 58 -0.20 24.27 9.38
CA TYR A 58 0.23 24.57 10.76
C TYR A 58 1.58 23.99 11.12
N LEU A 59 2.11 23.05 10.34
CA LEU A 59 3.38 22.37 10.62
C LEU A 59 4.44 22.74 9.58
N GLN A 60 5.68 22.86 10.03
CA GLN A 60 6.82 22.93 9.13
C GLN A 60 7.16 21.50 8.70
N LEU A 61 6.60 21.08 7.56
CA LEU A 61 6.85 19.79 6.94
C LEU A 61 7.92 19.94 5.85
N PRO A 62 8.72 18.88 5.59
CA PRO A 62 9.60 18.84 4.42
C PRO A 62 8.80 18.89 3.11
N ASP A 63 9.45 19.20 2.00
CA ASP A 63 8.85 19.00 0.67
C ASP A 63 8.57 17.51 0.44
N PHE A 64 7.40 17.17 -0.09
CA PHE A 64 7.00 15.79 -0.38
C PHE A 64 7.07 15.50 -1.88
N ILE A 65 8.01 14.65 -2.29
CA ILE A 65 8.30 14.35 -3.69
C ILE A 65 8.04 12.87 -3.96
N GLN A 66 7.14 12.58 -4.89
CA GLN A 66 6.80 11.21 -5.28
C GLN A 66 7.40 10.87 -6.65
N HIS A 67 8.02 9.71 -6.75
CA HIS A 67 8.57 9.16 -7.98
C HIS A 67 7.95 7.79 -8.25
N GLU A 68 7.37 7.62 -9.42
CA GLU A 68 6.95 6.33 -9.92
C GLU A 68 8.07 5.77 -10.81
N ILE A 69 8.60 4.62 -10.41
CA ILE A 69 9.68 3.93 -11.12
C ILE A 69 9.04 2.79 -11.91
N PRO A 70 8.96 2.92 -13.25
CA PRO A 70 8.38 1.89 -14.08
C PRO A 70 9.30 0.66 -14.11
N VAL A 71 8.75 -0.50 -13.79
CA VAL A 71 9.41 -1.79 -13.88
C VAL A 71 8.84 -2.56 -15.06
N MET A 72 9.69 -2.86 -16.03
CA MET A 72 9.31 -3.66 -17.19
C MET A 72 9.57 -5.13 -16.91
N LEU A 73 8.55 -5.98 -17.11
CA LEU A 73 8.78 -7.42 -17.15
C LEU A 73 9.53 -7.79 -18.43
N ASP A 74 10.50 -8.71 -18.31
CA ASP A 74 11.06 -9.31 -19.50
C ASP A 74 9.99 -10.08 -20.31
N PRO A 75 10.20 -10.37 -21.60
CA PRO A 75 9.18 -11.00 -22.43
C PRO A 75 8.67 -12.36 -21.90
N LYS A 76 9.52 -13.11 -21.21
CA LYS A 76 9.16 -14.41 -20.61
C LYS A 76 8.27 -14.19 -19.38
N ALA A 77 8.66 -13.28 -18.50
CA ALA A 77 7.90 -12.92 -17.30
C ALA A 77 6.54 -12.30 -17.68
N LYS A 78 6.51 -11.42 -18.71
CA LYS A 78 5.27 -10.83 -19.18
C LYS A 78 4.30 -11.88 -19.74
N LYS A 79 4.78 -12.79 -20.57
CA LYS A 79 3.97 -13.90 -21.07
C LYS A 79 3.45 -14.79 -19.94
N ALA A 80 4.28 -15.04 -18.92
CA ALA A 80 3.89 -15.83 -17.75
C ALA A 80 2.85 -15.09 -16.89
N TYR A 81 2.96 -13.75 -16.73
CA TYR A 81 1.95 -12.94 -16.07
C TYR A 81 0.61 -12.98 -16.81
N ASP A 82 0.61 -12.76 -18.14
CA ASP A 82 -0.60 -12.75 -18.94
C ASP A 82 -1.33 -14.10 -18.92
N GLN A 83 -0.57 -15.20 -18.90
CA GLN A 83 -1.14 -16.54 -18.74
C GLN A 83 -1.70 -16.74 -17.33
N PHE A 84 -0.94 -16.36 -16.30
CA PHE A 84 -1.35 -16.47 -14.90
C PHE A 84 -2.63 -15.67 -14.62
N GLU A 85 -2.68 -14.40 -15.08
CA GLU A 85 -3.87 -13.55 -14.97
C GLU A 85 -5.06 -14.18 -15.67
N ARG A 86 -4.88 -14.68 -16.90
CA ARG A 86 -5.92 -15.34 -17.68
C ARG A 86 -6.47 -16.56 -16.95
N ASP A 87 -5.61 -17.47 -16.53
CA ASP A 87 -6.02 -18.69 -15.84
C ASP A 87 -6.76 -18.40 -14.55
N LEU A 88 -6.28 -17.38 -13.81
CA LEU A 88 -6.87 -16.95 -12.54
C LEU A 88 -8.25 -16.31 -12.71
N LEU A 89 -8.46 -15.54 -13.79
CA LEU A 89 -9.68 -14.74 -13.99
C LEU A 89 -10.74 -15.42 -14.85
N LEU A 90 -10.38 -16.38 -15.72
CA LEU A 90 -11.35 -17.11 -16.55
C LEU A 90 -12.29 -18.02 -15.74
N GLU A 91 -11.81 -18.53 -14.61
CA GLU A 91 -12.60 -19.40 -13.74
C GLU A 91 -13.60 -18.63 -12.85
N VAL A 92 -13.57 -17.29 -12.92
CA VAL A 92 -14.39 -16.45 -12.04
C VAL A 92 -15.65 -15.95 -12.74
N ASP A 93 -16.79 -16.17 -12.08
CA ASP A 93 -18.07 -15.57 -12.49
C ASP A 93 -18.20 -14.16 -11.92
N GLU A 94 -18.35 -13.15 -12.80
CA GLU A 94 -18.43 -11.73 -12.41
C GLU A 94 -19.61 -11.44 -11.47
N ASP A 95 -20.69 -12.20 -11.60
CA ASP A 95 -21.92 -11.98 -10.81
C ASP A 95 -21.82 -12.55 -9.38
N ILE A 96 -20.82 -13.43 -9.14
CA ILE A 96 -20.66 -14.14 -7.85
C ILE A 96 -19.44 -13.64 -7.06
N ILE A 97 -18.69 -12.64 -7.56
CA ILE A 97 -17.49 -12.15 -6.88
C ILE A 97 -17.84 -11.51 -5.55
N THR A 98 -17.38 -12.11 -4.47
CA THR A 98 -17.41 -11.52 -3.13
C THR A 98 -16.13 -10.70 -2.87
N ALA A 99 -16.18 -9.81 -1.88
CA ALA A 99 -15.00 -9.07 -1.41
C ALA A 99 -13.82 -9.98 -1.04
N GLY A 100 -14.11 -11.12 -0.40
CA GLY A 100 -13.08 -12.09 -0.01
C GLY A 100 -12.42 -12.74 -1.22
N THR A 101 -13.20 -13.15 -2.22
CA THR A 101 -12.68 -13.74 -3.47
C THR A 101 -11.84 -12.71 -4.24
N ALA A 102 -12.34 -11.46 -4.37
CA ALA A 102 -11.61 -10.39 -5.01
C ALA A 102 -10.24 -10.14 -4.36
N GLY A 103 -10.21 -10.06 -3.02
CA GLY A 103 -8.96 -9.86 -2.29
C GLY A 103 -7.93 -10.98 -2.51
N VAL A 104 -8.37 -12.23 -2.64
CA VAL A 104 -7.48 -13.37 -2.95
C VAL A 104 -6.93 -13.26 -4.37
N LEU A 105 -7.76 -12.98 -5.36
CA LEU A 105 -7.37 -12.87 -6.77
C LEU A 105 -6.34 -11.76 -6.96
N VAL A 106 -6.67 -10.56 -6.51
CA VAL A 106 -5.79 -9.39 -6.57
C VAL A 106 -4.50 -9.62 -5.79
N GLY A 107 -4.60 -10.23 -4.60
CA GLY A 107 -3.42 -10.61 -3.83
C GLY A 107 -2.46 -11.53 -4.58
N LYS A 108 -2.97 -12.46 -5.39
CA LYS A 108 -2.16 -13.34 -6.24
C LYS A 108 -1.48 -12.58 -7.38
N LEU A 109 -2.19 -11.63 -8.02
CA LEU A 109 -1.60 -10.79 -9.07
C LEU A 109 -0.49 -9.88 -8.51
N LEU A 110 -0.69 -9.28 -7.34
CA LEU A 110 0.34 -8.48 -6.66
C LEU A 110 1.56 -9.31 -6.23
N GLN A 111 1.35 -10.56 -5.77
CA GLN A 111 2.45 -11.47 -5.49
C GLN A 111 3.29 -11.70 -6.75
N PHE A 112 2.63 -11.93 -7.89
CA PHE A 112 3.34 -12.08 -9.17
C PHE A 112 4.13 -10.81 -9.52
N CYS A 113 3.52 -9.62 -9.41
CA CYS A 113 4.22 -8.35 -9.64
C CYS A 113 5.49 -8.22 -8.78
N ASN A 114 5.47 -8.73 -7.54
CA ASN A 114 6.64 -8.72 -6.66
C ASN A 114 7.67 -9.83 -6.98
N GLY A 115 7.35 -10.72 -7.93
CA GLY A 115 8.29 -11.69 -8.51
C GLY A 115 8.26 -13.09 -7.89
N ALA A 116 7.29 -13.39 -7.00
CA ALA A 116 7.05 -14.75 -6.51
C ALA A 116 5.59 -14.91 -6.09
N VAL A 117 5.05 -16.11 -6.13
CA VAL A 117 3.69 -16.44 -5.69
C VAL A 117 3.70 -17.60 -4.67
N TYR A 118 2.75 -17.59 -3.74
CA TYR A 118 2.52 -18.76 -2.91
C TYR A 118 1.72 -19.81 -3.68
N GLY A 119 2.25 -21.02 -3.79
CA GLY A 119 1.54 -22.17 -4.32
C GLY A 119 0.40 -22.63 -3.38
N ASN A 120 -0.38 -23.59 -3.83
CA ASN A 120 -1.49 -24.16 -3.03
C ASN A 120 -1.00 -24.89 -1.77
N ASP A 121 0.25 -25.36 -1.77
CA ASP A 121 0.93 -25.97 -0.63
C ASP A 121 1.63 -24.96 0.30
N GLY A 122 1.45 -23.67 0.04
CA GLY A 122 2.07 -22.57 0.78
C GLY A 122 3.54 -22.31 0.45
N LYS A 123 4.14 -23.09 -0.46
CA LYS A 123 5.52 -22.87 -0.89
C LYS A 123 5.63 -21.66 -1.79
N VAL A 124 6.75 -20.96 -1.67
CA VAL A 124 7.09 -19.83 -2.52
C VAL A 124 7.61 -20.31 -3.87
N VAL A 125 6.98 -19.87 -4.94
CA VAL A 125 7.39 -20.15 -6.33
C VAL A 125 7.91 -18.84 -6.93
N PRO A 126 9.24 -18.68 -7.14
CA PRO A 126 9.79 -17.53 -7.83
C PRO A 126 9.34 -17.50 -9.29
N VAL A 127 8.99 -16.31 -9.81
CA VAL A 127 8.51 -16.14 -11.19
C VAL A 127 9.40 -15.22 -12.01
N HIS A 128 9.92 -14.14 -11.41
CA HIS A 128 10.90 -13.23 -12.03
C HIS A 128 11.66 -12.42 -10.97
N ASP A 129 12.73 -11.73 -11.39
CA ASP A 129 13.54 -10.85 -10.54
C ASP A 129 13.48 -9.37 -10.96
N CYS A 130 12.66 -9.00 -11.97
CA CYS A 130 12.64 -7.65 -12.55
C CYS A 130 12.47 -6.54 -11.50
N LYS A 131 11.57 -6.74 -10.52
CA LYS A 131 11.36 -5.75 -9.45
C LYS A 131 12.55 -5.70 -8.47
N LEU A 132 13.21 -6.84 -8.20
CA LEU A 132 14.42 -6.88 -7.39
C LEU A 132 15.61 -6.19 -8.09
N GLU A 133 15.69 -6.32 -9.39
CA GLU A 133 16.73 -5.63 -10.20
C GLU A 133 16.51 -4.13 -10.13
N ALA A 134 15.29 -3.65 -10.43
CA ALA A 134 14.94 -2.23 -10.33
C ALA A 134 15.15 -1.67 -8.91
N TYR A 135 14.86 -2.45 -7.89
CA TYR A 135 15.14 -2.06 -6.50
C TYR A 135 16.63 -1.91 -6.23
N THR A 136 17.45 -2.85 -6.72
CA THR A 136 18.90 -2.79 -6.55
C THR A 136 19.50 -1.58 -7.29
N GLU A 137 19.04 -1.31 -8.52
CA GLU A 137 19.42 -0.13 -9.28
C GLU A 137 19.04 1.17 -8.57
N LEU A 138 17.85 1.23 -7.96
CA LEU A 138 17.45 2.38 -7.15
C LEU A 138 18.39 2.59 -5.98
N LEU A 139 18.76 1.54 -5.23
CA LEU A 139 19.70 1.65 -4.11
C LEU A 139 21.08 2.18 -4.56
N GLU A 140 21.54 1.77 -5.74
CA GLU A 140 22.79 2.30 -6.34
C GLU A 140 22.68 3.79 -6.67
N GLN A 141 21.53 4.22 -7.22
CA GLN A 141 21.25 5.64 -7.52
C GLN A 141 21.15 6.49 -6.25
N LEU A 142 20.64 5.93 -5.15
CA LEU A 142 20.59 6.61 -3.84
C LEU A 142 21.99 6.82 -3.23
N ASN A 143 23.00 6.11 -3.72
CA ASN A 143 24.41 6.34 -3.42
C ASN A 143 24.74 6.46 -1.91
N GLY A 144 24.23 5.53 -1.12
CA GLY A 144 24.44 5.46 0.33
C GLY A 144 23.45 6.28 1.18
N GLU A 145 22.47 6.93 0.58
CA GLU A 145 21.35 7.51 1.31
C GLU A 145 20.49 6.40 1.94
N HIS A 146 20.05 6.64 3.16
CA HIS A 146 19.25 5.67 3.90
C HIS A 146 17.83 5.58 3.34
N CYS A 147 17.28 4.37 3.22
CA CYS A 147 15.92 4.18 2.75
C CYS A 147 15.09 3.27 3.65
N LEU A 148 13.85 3.70 3.89
CA LEU A 148 12.79 2.94 4.52
C LEU A 148 12.06 2.18 3.42
N THR A 149 12.13 0.85 3.41
CA THR A 149 11.55 0.02 2.35
C THR A 149 10.35 -0.77 2.85
N PHE A 150 9.20 -0.55 2.22
CA PHE A 150 7.97 -1.31 2.50
C PHE A 150 7.85 -2.53 1.59
N TYR A 151 7.66 -3.71 2.22
CA TYR A 151 7.39 -4.97 1.53
C TYR A 151 5.96 -5.45 1.81
N GLY A 152 5.36 -6.17 0.86
CA GLY A 152 3.97 -6.62 0.97
C GLY A 152 3.83 -8.04 1.55
N TYR A 153 4.74 -8.93 1.17
CA TYR A 153 4.67 -10.35 1.50
C TYR A 153 5.95 -10.84 2.17
N GLN A 154 5.85 -11.96 2.91
CA GLN A 154 7.02 -12.56 3.55
C GLN A 154 8.10 -12.93 2.52
N HIS A 155 7.70 -13.46 1.37
CA HIS A 155 8.65 -13.79 0.30
C HIS A 155 9.36 -12.56 -0.28
N ASP A 156 8.74 -11.38 -0.30
CA ASP A 156 9.40 -10.14 -0.73
C ASP A 156 10.58 -9.85 0.19
N LYS A 157 10.31 -9.85 1.51
CA LYS A 157 11.34 -9.61 2.52
C LYS A 157 12.50 -10.59 2.38
N ASP A 158 12.21 -11.88 2.26
CA ASP A 158 13.22 -12.92 2.23
C ASP A 158 14.08 -12.81 0.94
N ARG A 159 13.43 -12.53 -0.21
CA ARG A 159 14.12 -12.32 -1.49
C ARG A 159 14.93 -11.01 -1.54
N ILE A 160 14.42 -9.95 -0.94
CA ILE A 160 15.18 -8.69 -0.79
C ILE A 160 16.42 -8.91 0.05
N LEU A 161 16.31 -9.59 1.22
CA LEU A 161 17.44 -9.90 2.08
C LEU A 161 18.49 -10.74 1.35
N GLU A 162 18.08 -11.80 0.66
CA GLU A 162 19.00 -12.63 -0.14
C GLU A 162 19.69 -11.82 -1.26
N ARG A 163 18.95 -10.94 -1.94
CA ARG A 163 19.49 -10.07 -2.99
C ARG A 163 20.52 -9.10 -2.44
N LEU A 164 20.22 -8.44 -1.31
CA LEU A 164 21.12 -7.48 -0.67
C LEU A 164 22.35 -8.17 -0.04
N GLU A 165 22.21 -9.39 0.45
CA GLU A 165 23.38 -10.19 0.87
C GLU A 165 24.31 -10.49 -0.32
N LYS A 166 23.75 -10.88 -1.48
CA LYS A 166 24.52 -11.06 -2.71
C LYS A 166 25.17 -9.76 -3.18
N TYR A 167 24.42 -8.66 -3.12
CA TYR A 167 24.92 -7.33 -3.45
C TYR A 167 26.12 -6.91 -2.59
N ASN A 168 26.10 -7.22 -1.32
CA ASN A 168 27.17 -6.90 -0.38
C ASN A 168 28.42 -7.77 -0.53
N ARG A 169 28.36 -8.90 -1.26
CA ARG A 169 29.52 -9.78 -1.43
C ARG A 169 30.61 -9.08 -2.23
N GLY A 170 31.81 -9.01 -1.63
CA GLY A 170 32.99 -8.42 -2.28
C GLY A 170 33.01 -6.89 -2.31
N ARG A 171 32.00 -6.20 -1.76
CA ARG A 171 31.99 -4.73 -1.64
C ARG A 171 32.67 -4.28 -0.35
N ALA A 172 33.46 -3.19 -0.45
CA ALA A 172 34.03 -2.55 0.73
C ALA A 172 32.95 -1.80 1.51
N ASP A 173 32.06 -1.10 0.80
CA ASP A 173 30.93 -0.35 1.37
C ASP A 173 29.68 -1.24 1.37
N LYS A 174 29.49 -2.00 2.43
CA LYS A 174 28.35 -2.89 2.58
C LYS A 174 27.16 -2.14 3.14
N LEU A 175 26.00 -2.33 2.53
CA LEU A 175 24.73 -1.84 3.07
C LEU A 175 24.41 -2.57 4.38
N ARG A 176 24.10 -1.81 5.42
CA ARG A 176 23.62 -2.31 6.73
C ARG A 176 22.11 -2.43 6.64
N VAL A 177 21.63 -3.65 6.53
CA VAL A 177 20.21 -3.97 6.32
C VAL A 177 19.59 -4.51 7.61
N ARG A 178 18.45 -3.98 8.01
CA ARG A 178 17.64 -4.52 9.11
C ARG A 178 16.20 -4.70 8.71
N VAL A 179 15.53 -5.65 9.35
CA VAL A 179 14.08 -5.81 9.32
C VAL A 179 13.53 -5.25 10.64
N TYR A 180 12.60 -4.33 10.54
CA TYR A 180 11.97 -3.73 11.71
C TYR A 180 11.24 -4.77 12.57
N LYS A 181 11.56 -4.83 13.85
CA LYS A 181 10.94 -5.72 14.84
C LYS A 181 10.52 -4.97 16.11
N GLY A 182 11.05 -3.76 16.35
CA GLY A 182 10.75 -3.00 17.55
C GLY A 182 11.67 -1.79 17.76
N VAL A 183 11.66 -1.29 18.99
CA VAL A 183 12.32 -0.03 19.39
C VAL A 183 13.83 -0.02 19.10
N GLU A 184 14.51 -1.15 19.29
CA GLU A 184 15.95 -1.25 19.01
C GLU A 184 16.30 -0.97 17.53
N ASP A 185 15.41 -1.35 16.60
CA ASP A 185 15.61 -1.08 15.17
C ASP A 185 15.27 0.38 14.84
N GLU A 186 14.28 0.97 15.54
CA GLU A 186 13.94 2.39 15.44
C GLU A 186 15.13 3.26 15.93
N ASP A 187 15.72 2.93 17.08
CA ASP A 187 16.86 3.64 17.63
C ASP A 187 18.07 3.54 16.70
N ALA A 188 18.40 2.34 16.22
CA ALA A 188 19.50 2.13 15.28
C ALA A 188 19.29 2.86 13.94
N TRP A 189 18.05 2.89 13.42
CA TRP A 189 17.70 3.65 12.23
C TRP A 189 17.92 5.15 12.45
N ASN A 190 17.38 5.71 13.53
CA ASN A 190 17.49 7.13 13.84
C ASN A 190 18.93 7.55 14.19
N ALA A 191 19.76 6.62 14.68
CA ALA A 191 21.19 6.83 14.90
C ALA A 191 22.04 6.78 13.62
N GLY A 192 21.43 6.46 12.45
CA GLY A 192 22.15 6.32 11.19
C GLY A 192 22.98 5.04 11.09
N GLU A 193 22.66 4.01 11.86
CA GLU A 193 23.35 2.72 11.83
C GLU A 193 22.78 1.73 10.83
N VAL A 194 21.69 2.10 10.15
CA VAL A 194 20.97 1.25 9.20
C VAL A 194 20.81 2.00 7.88
N ASP A 195 21.27 1.42 6.78
CA ASP A 195 21.16 2.00 5.44
C ASP A 195 19.83 1.62 4.77
N VAL A 196 19.35 0.39 5.03
CA VAL A 196 18.05 -0.11 4.53
C VAL A 196 17.25 -0.70 5.68
N LEU A 197 16.13 -0.07 6.01
CA LEU A 197 15.18 -0.61 6.99
C LEU A 197 13.95 -1.20 6.27
N LEU A 198 13.79 -2.53 6.35
CA LEU A 198 12.64 -3.23 5.80
C LEU A 198 11.48 -3.24 6.80
N VAL A 199 10.31 -2.75 6.38
CA VAL A 199 9.13 -2.64 7.25
C VAL A 199 7.90 -3.19 6.54
N HIS A 200 7.07 -3.95 7.26
CA HIS A 200 5.74 -4.30 6.76
C HIS A 200 4.76 -3.13 7.04
N PRO A 201 3.95 -2.67 6.07
CA PRO A 201 3.09 -1.49 6.24
C PRO A 201 2.18 -1.54 7.47
N ALA A 202 1.62 -2.71 7.80
CA ALA A 202 0.78 -2.87 9.00
C ALA A 202 1.54 -2.58 10.33
N SER A 203 2.87 -2.68 10.34
CA SER A 203 3.67 -2.33 11.52
C SER A 203 3.72 -0.83 11.77
N CYS A 204 3.42 0.00 10.76
CA CYS A 204 3.40 1.45 10.87
C CYS A 204 2.18 1.99 11.65
N ALA A 205 1.14 1.19 11.85
CA ALA A 205 -0.04 1.58 12.62
C ALA A 205 0.27 1.97 14.08
N TYR A 206 1.42 1.55 14.61
CA TYR A 206 1.83 1.76 16.00
C TYR A 206 2.64 3.04 16.27
N GLY A 207 2.58 4.03 15.39
CA GLY A 207 3.10 5.38 15.69
C GLY A 207 4.62 5.52 15.71
N LEU A 208 5.34 4.81 14.84
CA LEU A 208 6.80 4.85 14.73
C LEU A 208 7.34 6.26 14.43
N ASN A 209 8.46 6.61 15.04
CA ASN A 209 9.18 7.87 14.82
C ASN A 209 10.47 7.59 14.05
N LEU A 210 10.41 7.56 12.72
CA LEU A 210 11.53 7.20 11.85
C LEU A 210 12.13 8.39 11.09
N GLN A 211 11.63 9.62 11.34
CA GLN A 211 11.96 10.81 10.55
C GLN A 211 13.41 11.26 10.63
N ALA A 212 14.17 10.83 11.66
CA ALA A 212 15.57 11.23 11.82
C ALA A 212 16.56 10.37 11.01
N GLY A 213 16.21 9.12 10.71
CA GLY A 213 17.14 8.14 10.13
C GLY A 213 17.30 8.21 8.60
N GLY A 214 16.39 8.88 7.88
CA GLY A 214 16.47 8.95 6.42
C GLY A 214 15.40 9.81 5.79
N ARG A 215 15.50 10.01 4.48
CA ARG A 215 14.58 10.83 3.69
C ARG A 215 13.97 10.11 2.47
N HIS A 216 14.33 8.85 2.24
CA HIS A 216 13.82 8.04 1.14
C HIS A 216 12.90 6.94 1.65
N VAL A 217 11.67 6.90 1.14
CA VAL A 217 10.71 5.82 1.28
C VAL A 217 10.69 5.03 -0.01
N VAL A 218 10.74 3.72 0.05
CA VAL A 218 10.63 2.84 -1.12
C VAL A 218 9.48 1.86 -0.92
N TRP A 219 8.49 1.91 -1.78
CA TRP A 219 7.42 0.93 -1.87
C TRP A 219 7.80 -0.17 -2.85
N TYR A 220 8.39 -1.25 -2.34
CA TYR A 220 8.69 -2.44 -3.11
C TYR A 220 7.42 -3.24 -3.41
N GLY A 221 6.60 -3.48 -2.40
CA GLY A 221 5.28 -4.11 -2.53
C GLY A 221 4.17 -3.10 -2.30
N LEU A 222 3.30 -2.92 -3.29
CA LEU A 222 2.14 -2.06 -3.18
C LEU A 222 0.99 -2.78 -2.47
N ASN A 223 0.08 -2.00 -1.89
CA ASN A 223 -1.17 -2.50 -1.33
C ASN A 223 -2.31 -1.52 -1.66
N TRP A 224 -3.55 -2.00 -1.66
CA TRP A 224 -4.72 -1.21 -2.02
C TRP A 224 -5.15 -0.16 -0.99
N SER A 225 -4.59 -0.19 0.22
CA SER A 225 -4.99 0.74 1.28
C SER A 225 -4.26 2.07 1.14
N PHE A 226 -4.97 3.10 0.70
CA PHE A 226 -4.49 4.47 0.75
C PHE A 226 -4.04 4.86 2.16
N GLU A 227 -4.80 4.46 3.20
CA GLU A 227 -4.48 4.77 4.58
C GLU A 227 -3.13 4.19 5.02
N LEU A 228 -2.85 2.91 4.71
CA LEU A 228 -1.55 2.30 5.03
C LEU A 228 -0.40 2.94 4.26
N ASN A 229 -0.66 3.35 3.01
CA ASN A 229 0.32 4.06 2.19
C ASN A 229 0.64 5.44 2.79
N ASP A 230 -0.39 6.21 3.11
CA ASP A 230 -0.25 7.53 3.72
C ASP A 230 0.44 7.45 5.09
N GLN A 231 0.01 6.52 5.96
CA GLN A 231 0.65 6.28 7.25
C GLN A 231 2.12 5.89 7.12
N GLY A 232 2.46 5.05 6.14
CA GLY A 232 3.84 4.65 5.85
C GLY A 232 4.70 5.86 5.43
N ASN A 233 4.20 6.67 4.52
CA ASN A 233 4.89 7.88 4.06
C ASN A 233 5.08 8.89 5.20
N CYS A 234 4.08 9.05 6.06
CA CYS A 234 4.13 9.94 7.23
C CYS A 234 5.12 9.48 8.32
N ARG A 235 5.82 8.35 8.17
CA ARG A 235 6.92 7.98 9.08
C ARG A 235 8.17 8.83 8.86
N LEU A 236 8.42 9.26 7.63
CA LEU A 236 9.51 10.19 7.28
C LEU A 236 8.98 11.60 7.00
N TYR A 237 7.82 11.72 6.33
CA TYR A 237 7.15 12.99 6.06
C TYR A 237 6.43 13.50 7.33
N ARG A 238 7.19 14.12 8.22
CA ARG A 238 6.71 14.51 9.54
C ARG A 238 7.40 15.74 10.05
N GLN A 239 6.72 16.49 10.92
CA GLN A 239 7.32 17.58 11.67
C GLN A 239 8.51 17.08 12.50
N GLY A 240 9.59 17.87 12.54
CA GLY A 240 10.82 17.51 13.22
C GLY A 240 11.75 16.62 12.40
N SER A 241 11.45 16.36 11.13
CA SER A 241 12.41 15.78 10.20
C SER A 241 13.61 16.72 10.04
N PRO A 242 14.86 16.24 10.10
CA PRO A 242 16.06 17.04 9.83
C PRO A 242 16.26 17.35 8.35
N TYR A 243 15.45 16.77 7.48
CA TYR A 243 15.56 16.90 6.04
C TYR A 243 14.55 17.90 5.48
N GLU A 244 14.97 18.71 4.50
CA GLU A 244 14.10 19.66 3.80
C GLU A 244 13.15 18.97 2.81
N LYS A 245 13.50 17.75 2.37
CA LYS A 245 12.75 16.98 1.36
C LYS A 245 12.66 15.53 1.74
N VAL A 246 11.48 14.93 1.53
CA VAL A 246 11.24 13.49 1.62
C VAL A 246 10.84 12.97 0.24
N PHE A 247 11.52 11.92 -0.20
CA PHE A 247 11.30 11.27 -1.48
C PHE A 247 10.59 9.94 -1.28
N VAL A 248 9.52 9.72 -2.02
CA VAL A 248 8.80 8.45 -2.02
C VAL A 248 8.90 7.81 -3.39
N HIS A 249 9.43 6.61 -3.45
CA HIS A 249 9.67 5.86 -4.68
C HIS A 249 8.72 4.66 -4.72
N TYR A 250 7.91 4.58 -5.77
CA TYR A 250 7.00 3.45 -6.01
C TYR A 250 7.53 2.60 -7.16
N LEU A 251 7.84 1.33 -6.92
CA LEU A 251 8.22 0.38 -7.97
C LEU A 251 6.95 -0.21 -8.59
N ILE A 252 6.63 0.18 -9.81
CA ILE A 252 5.37 -0.14 -10.49
C ILE A 252 5.62 -1.02 -11.70
N VAL A 253 5.16 -2.27 -11.63
CA VAL A 253 5.23 -3.18 -12.79
C VAL A 253 4.22 -2.76 -13.83
N GLN A 254 4.72 -2.39 -15.01
CA GLN A 254 3.93 -1.85 -16.11
C GLN A 254 3.04 -2.91 -16.77
N GLY A 255 1.79 -2.53 -17.08
CA GLY A 255 0.80 -3.43 -17.68
C GLY A 255 0.35 -4.57 -16.76
N CYS A 256 0.47 -4.40 -15.45
CA CYS A 256 0.15 -5.39 -14.42
C CYS A 256 -0.68 -4.76 -13.28
N GLU A 257 -0.99 -5.52 -12.26
CA GLU A 257 -1.86 -5.12 -11.14
C GLU A 257 -1.35 -3.91 -10.35
N ASP A 258 -0.03 -3.68 -10.30
CA ASP A 258 0.56 -2.52 -9.62
C ASP A 258 0.02 -1.17 -10.14
N GLU A 259 -0.32 -1.08 -11.45
CA GLU A 259 -0.88 0.15 -12.02
C GLU A 259 -2.29 0.46 -11.49
N ASP A 260 -3.14 -0.56 -11.34
CA ASP A 260 -4.49 -0.38 -10.80
C ASP A 260 -4.45 0.01 -9.31
N VAL A 261 -3.53 -0.60 -8.55
CA VAL A 261 -3.27 -0.20 -7.17
C VAL A 261 -2.83 1.25 -7.10
N MET A 262 -1.87 1.65 -7.93
CA MET A 262 -1.35 3.01 -7.92
C MET A 262 -2.41 4.04 -8.32
N ALA A 263 -3.25 3.72 -9.30
CA ALA A 263 -4.39 4.57 -9.67
C ALA A 263 -5.35 4.77 -8.48
N THR A 264 -5.66 3.71 -7.75
CA THR A 264 -6.52 3.78 -6.56
C THR A 264 -5.91 4.62 -5.43
N ILE A 265 -4.60 4.48 -5.18
CA ILE A 265 -3.89 5.29 -4.18
C ILE A 265 -3.93 6.78 -4.56
N ARG A 266 -3.72 7.12 -5.84
CA ARG A 266 -3.79 8.51 -6.33
C ARG A 266 -5.18 9.12 -6.14
N ASP A 267 -6.22 8.35 -6.47
CA ASP A 267 -7.61 8.82 -6.42
C ASP A 267 -8.14 8.90 -4.98
N ARG A 268 -7.39 8.42 -3.98
CA ARG A 268 -7.84 8.28 -2.59
C ARG A 268 -9.20 7.57 -2.49
N ALA A 269 -9.45 6.65 -3.42
CA ALA A 269 -10.73 5.98 -3.57
C ALA A 269 -11.02 5.04 -2.39
N ASP A 270 -12.31 4.78 -2.13
CA ASP A 270 -12.70 3.70 -1.23
C ASP A 270 -12.10 2.38 -1.75
N THR A 271 -11.27 1.77 -0.92
CA THR A 271 -10.47 0.60 -1.27
C THR A 271 -11.32 -0.54 -1.80
N HIS A 272 -12.48 -0.78 -1.18
CA HIS A 272 -13.34 -1.91 -1.54
C HIS A 272 -13.98 -1.72 -2.92
N GLU A 273 -14.58 -0.57 -3.16
CA GLU A 273 -15.21 -0.26 -4.46
C GLU A 273 -14.18 -0.20 -5.59
N ALA A 274 -13.00 0.37 -5.33
CA ALA A 274 -11.92 0.46 -6.30
C ALA A 274 -11.40 -0.92 -6.71
N VAL A 275 -11.12 -1.81 -5.74
CA VAL A 275 -10.69 -3.21 -6.01
C VAL A 275 -11.73 -3.94 -6.85
N MET A 276 -13.02 -3.87 -6.46
CA MET A 276 -14.09 -4.55 -7.19
C MET A 276 -14.25 -4.02 -8.62
N ARG A 277 -14.14 -2.72 -8.82
CA ARG A 277 -14.23 -2.09 -10.14
C ARG A 277 -13.08 -2.48 -11.05
N ALA A 278 -11.84 -2.39 -10.55
CA ALA A 278 -10.63 -2.75 -11.29
C ALA A 278 -10.66 -4.25 -11.67
N LEU A 279 -10.98 -5.13 -10.73
CA LEU A 279 -11.05 -6.57 -10.98
C LEU A 279 -12.12 -6.93 -12.02
N LYS A 280 -13.34 -6.36 -11.93
CA LYS A 280 -14.39 -6.59 -12.94
C LYS A 280 -13.96 -6.11 -14.32
N ALA A 281 -13.30 -4.97 -14.42
CA ALA A 281 -12.77 -4.47 -15.69
C ALA A 281 -11.72 -5.42 -16.29
N ARG A 282 -10.81 -5.96 -15.48
CA ARG A 282 -9.81 -6.95 -15.93
C ARG A 282 -10.46 -8.26 -16.38
N ILE A 283 -11.42 -8.79 -15.64
CA ILE A 283 -12.14 -10.03 -16.02
C ILE A 283 -12.80 -9.86 -17.38
N ARG A 284 -13.51 -8.75 -17.63
CA ARG A 284 -14.13 -8.47 -18.93
C ARG A 284 -13.11 -8.44 -20.06
N LYS A 285 -12.00 -7.71 -19.84
CA LYS A 285 -10.91 -7.62 -20.81
C LYS A 285 -10.32 -8.99 -21.15
N VAL A 286 -10.10 -9.86 -20.16
CA VAL A 286 -9.61 -11.22 -20.38
C VAL A 286 -10.63 -12.06 -21.14
N LYS A 287 -11.90 -12.03 -20.75
CA LYS A 287 -12.97 -12.78 -21.45
C LYS A 287 -13.15 -12.33 -22.90
N GLU A 288 -13.12 -11.02 -23.16
CA GLU A 288 -13.19 -10.48 -24.53
C GLU A 288 -11.98 -10.88 -25.39
N SER A 289 -10.80 -11.06 -24.80
CA SER A 289 -9.60 -11.49 -25.53
C SER A 289 -9.60 -12.96 -25.93
N VAL A 290 -10.52 -13.77 -25.39
CA VAL A 290 -10.62 -15.22 -25.62
C VAL A 290 -11.84 -15.57 -26.47
N ALA A 291 -12.85 -14.67 -26.57
CA ALA A 291 -14.03 -14.81 -27.43
C ALA A 291 -13.70 -14.45 -28.87
#